data_33de11a10e807f1ac3e1de7b3b1cafc3
#
_entry.id   33de11a10e807f1ac3e1de7b3b1cafc3
#
_cell.length_a   1.000
_cell.length_b   1.000
_cell.length_c   1.000
_cell.angle_alpha   90.00
_cell.angle_beta   90.00
_cell.angle_gamma   90.00
#
_symmetry.space_group_name_H-M   'P 1'
#
loop_
_entity.id
_entity.type
_entity.pdbx_description
1 polymer ?
#
loop_
_entity_poly.entity_id
_entity_poly.type
_entity_poly.pdbx_seq_one_letter_code
_entity_poly.pdbx_strand_id
1 'polypeptide(L)'
;TALLAACLLPLLQLLAQDRVIPLYDGAPPGSASWDWKEAENAKNGWNTRIVYNVTQPSLSVFLPEAGKANGTSVVICPGGAFRALSIDSEGFDVARWLAKKGVTCFVLKYRLVRMLTDDPVAEMGKDWGTPAFAEASRKVIPLSIADGRNAVSWVRNHADEFKIDPERVGIMG
;
A
#
# COMPACT_ATOMS: atom_id res chain seq x y z
N THR A 1 -50.32 -23.46 -9.62
CA THR A 1 -49.13 -23.51 -8.76
C THR A 1 -47.89 -23.29 -9.59
N ALA A 2 -47.41 -22.05 -9.66
CA ALA A 2 -46.17 -21.67 -10.34
C ALA A 2 -45.03 -21.63 -9.31
N LEU A 3 -44.05 -22.53 -9.42
CA LEU A 3 -42.80 -22.46 -8.68
C LEU A 3 -41.92 -21.33 -9.26
N LEU A 4 -41.74 -20.27 -8.50
CA LEU A 4 -40.65 -19.33 -8.74
C LEU A 4 -39.33 -19.95 -8.29
N ALA A 5 -38.50 -20.38 -9.24
CA ALA A 5 -37.09 -20.71 -8.99
C ALA A 5 -36.30 -19.40 -8.84
N ALA A 6 -35.95 -19.04 -7.60
CA ALA A 6 -35.02 -17.97 -7.32
C ALA A 6 -33.62 -18.43 -7.70
N CYS A 7 -33.09 -17.97 -8.85
CA CYS A 7 -31.69 -18.07 -9.21
C CYS A 7 -30.87 -17.22 -8.25
N LEU A 8 -30.28 -17.82 -7.24
CA LEU A 8 -29.17 -17.26 -6.48
C LEU A 8 -27.93 -17.24 -7.37
N LEU A 9 -27.70 -16.13 -8.05
CA LEU A 9 -26.40 -15.83 -8.66
C LEU A 9 -25.38 -15.69 -7.52
N PRO A 10 -24.29 -16.47 -7.50
CA PRO A 10 -23.21 -16.20 -6.57
C PRO A 10 -22.62 -14.83 -6.96
N LEU A 11 -22.75 -13.84 -6.05
CA LEU A 11 -21.93 -12.63 -6.14
C LEU A 11 -20.48 -13.10 -6.12
N LEU A 12 -19.81 -13.04 -7.29
CA LEU A 12 -18.35 -13.00 -7.34
C LEU A 12 -17.94 -11.73 -6.59
N GLN A 13 -17.67 -11.85 -5.31
CA GLN A 13 -16.91 -10.83 -4.60
C GLN A 13 -15.50 -10.83 -5.22
N LEU A 14 -15.29 -9.96 -6.22
CA LEU A 14 -13.94 -9.55 -6.54
C LEU A 14 -13.30 -9.17 -5.21
N LEU A 15 -12.14 -9.74 -4.88
CA LEU A 15 -11.35 -9.33 -3.73
C LEU A 15 -10.92 -7.88 -3.99
N ALA A 16 -11.83 -6.97 -3.68
CA ALA A 16 -11.61 -5.54 -3.76
C ALA A 16 -10.80 -5.11 -2.53
N GLN A 17 -10.17 -3.94 -2.61
CA GLN A 17 -9.69 -3.25 -1.44
C GLN A 17 -10.88 -2.98 -0.51
N ASP A 18 -10.86 -3.58 0.69
CA ASP A 18 -12.00 -3.50 1.60
C ASP A 18 -12.10 -2.13 2.29
N ARG A 19 -10.95 -1.52 2.60
CA ARG A 19 -10.91 -0.19 3.21
C ARG A 19 -9.52 0.45 3.12
N VAL A 20 -9.46 1.80 3.21
CA VAL A 20 -8.22 2.57 3.38
C VAL A 20 -8.20 3.19 4.76
N ILE A 21 -7.08 3.04 5.47
CA ILE A 21 -6.86 3.49 6.84
C ILE A 21 -5.71 4.49 6.84
N PRO A 22 -5.93 5.75 7.27
CA PRO A 22 -4.83 6.66 7.52
C PRO A 22 -3.89 6.08 8.59
N LEU A 23 -2.57 6.17 8.37
CA LEU A 23 -1.60 5.64 9.33
C LEU A 23 -1.35 6.61 10.51
N TYR A 24 -1.72 7.87 10.35
CA TYR A 24 -1.55 8.92 11.34
C TYR A 24 -2.84 9.74 11.50
N ASP A 25 -3.12 10.17 12.73
CA ASP A 25 -4.21 11.08 13.04
C ASP A 25 -3.75 12.54 12.79
N GLY A 26 -3.64 12.94 11.53
CA GLY A 26 -3.17 14.26 11.11
C GLY A 26 -1.86 14.23 10.36
N ALA A 27 -1.08 15.32 10.42
CA ALA A 27 0.17 15.45 9.68
C ALA A 27 1.23 14.47 10.22
N PRO A 28 1.84 13.64 9.37
CA PRO A 28 2.87 12.70 9.80
C PRO A 28 4.11 13.44 10.34
N PRO A 29 4.75 12.97 11.43
CA PRO A 29 5.93 13.61 11.99
C PRO A 29 7.06 13.76 10.96
N GLY A 30 7.66 14.96 10.89
CA GLY A 30 8.77 15.24 9.98
C GLY A 30 8.38 15.63 8.54
N SER A 31 7.09 15.71 8.23
CA SER A 31 6.60 16.12 6.90
C SER A 31 5.42 17.11 6.95
N ALA A 32 5.19 17.77 8.10
CA ALA A 32 4.08 18.71 8.28
C ALA A 32 4.14 19.92 7.32
N SER A 33 5.34 20.29 6.85
CA SER A 33 5.56 21.39 5.90
C SER A 33 5.48 20.97 4.43
N TRP A 34 5.17 19.71 4.15
CA TRP A 34 5.07 19.24 2.78
C TRP A 34 3.79 19.76 2.12
N ASP A 35 3.92 20.52 1.04
CA ASP A 35 2.84 21.27 0.39
C ASP A 35 2.40 20.68 -0.96
N TRP A 36 3.01 19.57 -1.38
CA TRP A 36 2.65 18.87 -2.62
C TRP A 36 1.58 17.82 -2.40
N LYS A 37 0.95 17.41 -3.47
CA LYS A 37 -0.15 16.44 -3.44
C LYS A 37 0.30 15.10 -4.02
N GLU A 38 -0.22 14.03 -3.44
CA GLU A 38 -0.14 12.69 -4.00
C GLU A 38 -0.78 12.67 -5.39
N ALA A 39 -0.17 11.93 -6.30
CA ALA A 39 -0.66 11.75 -7.65
C ALA A 39 -0.43 10.31 -8.13
N GLU A 40 -1.09 9.97 -9.24
CA GLU A 40 -0.99 8.66 -9.87
C GLU A 40 -0.62 8.81 -11.34
N ASN A 41 0.10 7.83 -11.88
CA ASN A 41 0.37 7.71 -13.30
C ASN A 41 0.22 6.25 -13.73
N ALA A 42 -0.71 5.99 -14.67
CA ALA A 42 -0.94 4.67 -15.26
C ALA A 42 -0.30 4.51 -16.65
N LYS A 43 0.31 5.59 -17.19
CA LYS A 43 0.96 5.61 -18.49
C LYS A 43 2.44 5.95 -18.34
N ASN A 44 3.23 4.96 -17.96
CA ASN A 44 4.65 5.12 -17.66
C ASN A 44 5.47 3.92 -18.19
N GLY A 45 6.79 4.03 -18.15
CA GLY A 45 7.71 3.00 -18.65
C GLY A 45 7.68 1.67 -17.89
N TRP A 46 7.07 1.60 -16.71
CA TRP A 46 6.95 0.35 -15.93
C TRP A 46 5.68 -0.45 -16.26
N ASN A 47 4.80 0.10 -17.09
CA ASN A 47 3.55 -0.54 -17.53
C ASN A 47 2.67 -1.03 -16.36
N THR A 48 2.66 -0.29 -15.27
CA THR A 48 1.83 -0.51 -14.08
C THR A 48 1.35 0.84 -13.55
N ARG A 49 0.22 0.88 -12.85
CA ARG A 49 -0.19 2.08 -12.13
C ARG A 49 0.75 2.33 -10.98
N ILE A 50 1.28 3.53 -10.91
CA ILE A 50 2.15 4.00 -9.84
C ILE A 50 1.49 5.14 -9.06
N VAL A 51 1.81 5.21 -7.77
CA VAL A 51 1.50 6.34 -6.89
C VAL A 51 2.80 7.04 -6.55
N TYR A 52 2.81 8.37 -6.55
CA TYR A 52 3.98 9.17 -6.21
C TYR A 52 3.60 10.40 -5.39
N ASN A 53 4.57 11.09 -4.82
CA ASN A 53 4.34 12.26 -3.97
C ASN A 53 3.47 11.97 -2.74
N VAL A 54 3.57 10.78 -2.16
CA VAL A 54 2.84 10.41 -0.95
C VAL A 54 3.31 11.28 0.22
N THR A 55 2.38 12.02 0.81
CA THR A 55 2.58 12.87 2.00
C THR A 55 1.81 12.36 3.21
N GLN A 56 0.74 11.61 2.97
CA GLN A 56 -0.14 11.03 3.98
C GLN A 56 -0.14 9.50 3.89
N PRO A 57 0.70 8.81 4.70
CA PRO A 57 0.76 7.36 4.70
C PRO A 57 -0.58 6.71 5.05
N SER A 58 -0.90 5.63 4.35
CA SER A 58 -2.14 4.89 4.57
C SER A 58 -1.99 3.40 4.28
N LEU A 59 -2.87 2.59 4.87
CA LEU A 59 -2.98 1.16 4.66
C LEU A 59 -4.22 0.84 3.84
N SER A 60 -4.05 0.18 2.71
CA SER A 60 -5.14 -0.43 1.96
C SER A 60 -5.31 -1.87 2.41
N VAL A 61 -6.49 -2.23 2.92
CA VAL A 61 -6.77 -3.55 3.49
C VAL A 61 -7.32 -4.49 2.43
N PHE A 62 -6.85 -5.74 2.46
CA PHE A 62 -7.34 -6.84 1.64
C PHE A 62 -7.59 -8.04 2.55
N LEU A 63 -8.85 -8.41 2.70
CA LEU A 63 -9.28 -9.52 3.55
C LEU A 63 -9.41 -10.82 2.76
N PRO A 64 -9.11 -11.97 3.38
CA PRO A 64 -9.50 -13.26 2.83
C PRO A 64 -11.02 -13.39 2.72
N GLU A 65 -11.48 -14.28 1.86
CA GLU A 65 -12.89 -14.68 1.83
C GLU A 65 -13.37 -15.14 3.21
N ALA A 66 -14.64 -14.91 3.49
CA ALA A 66 -15.24 -15.27 4.77
C ALA A 66 -14.98 -16.75 5.14
N GLY A 67 -14.42 -16.97 6.32
CA GLY A 67 -14.06 -18.30 6.81
C GLY A 67 -12.75 -18.89 6.26
N LYS A 68 -11.99 -18.15 5.43
CA LYS A 68 -10.72 -18.60 4.88
C LYS A 68 -9.50 -18.00 5.57
N ALA A 69 -9.67 -16.99 6.44
CA ALA A 69 -8.57 -16.37 7.16
C ALA A 69 -7.83 -17.40 8.03
N ASN A 70 -6.49 -17.40 7.95
CA ASN A 70 -5.62 -18.34 8.69
C ASN A 70 -4.91 -17.68 9.89
N GLY A 71 -5.26 -16.43 10.22
CA GLY A 71 -4.68 -15.65 11.31
C GLY A 71 -3.34 -14.98 10.98
N THR A 72 -2.75 -15.24 9.81
CA THR A 72 -1.51 -14.56 9.38
C THR A 72 -1.84 -13.24 8.70
N SER A 73 -0.98 -12.24 8.89
CA SER A 73 -1.05 -10.98 8.16
C SER A 73 0.30 -10.51 7.63
N VAL A 74 0.24 -9.63 6.63
CA VAL A 74 1.44 -9.03 6.04
C VAL A 74 1.21 -7.57 5.68
N VAL A 75 2.17 -6.71 6.02
CA VAL A 75 2.30 -5.35 5.50
C VAL A 75 3.12 -5.43 4.21
N ILE A 76 2.57 -4.96 3.12
CA ILE A 76 3.22 -4.95 1.80
C ILE A 76 3.64 -3.52 1.50
N CYS A 77 4.94 -3.33 1.24
CA CYS A 77 5.54 -2.04 0.89
C CYS A 77 5.90 -2.07 -0.61
N PRO A 78 5.06 -1.58 -1.52
CA PRO A 78 5.36 -1.63 -2.96
C PRO A 78 6.69 -0.92 -3.28
N GLY A 79 7.47 -1.47 -4.20
CA GLY A 79 8.73 -0.90 -4.62
C GLY A 79 8.58 0.32 -5.52
N GLY A 80 9.71 1.01 -5.78
CA GLY A 80 9.78 2.21 -6.62
C GLY A 80 10.84 3.19 -6.16
N ALA A 81 11.92 2.68 -5.57
CA ALA A 81 13.12 3.44 -5.16
C ALA A 81 12.83 4.64 -4.24
N PHE A 82 11.83 4.56 -3.37
CA PHE A 82 11.34 5.63 -2.50
C PHE A 82 10.88 6.90 -3.24
N ARG A 83 10.58 6.80 -4.53
CA ARG A 83 10.10 7.91 -5.37
C ARG A 83 8.71 7.68 -5.95
N ALA A 84 8.36 6.42 -6.16
CA ALA A 84 7.04 5.97 -6.56
C ALA A 84 6.72 4.63 -5.88
N LEU A 85 5.48 4.20 -5.99
CA LEU A 85 5.02 2.88 -5.57
C LEU A 85 4.40 2.20 -6.78
N SER A 86 4.90 1.04 -7.18
CA SER A 86 4.24 0.15 -8.15
C SER A 86 2.98 -0.44 -7.50
N ILE A 87 1.98 0.42 -7.28
CA ILE A 87 0.87 0.15 -6.36
C ILE A 87 0.03 -1.05 -6.78
N ASP A 88 -0.17 -1.28 -8.07
CA ASP A 88 -0.92 -2.42 -8.54
C ASP A 88 -0.06 -3.68 -8.55
N SER A 89 1.03 -3.72 -9.32
CA SER A 89 1.81 -4.95 -9.54
C SER A 89 2.55 -5.46 -8.31
N GLU A 90 3.09 -4.57 -7.46
CA GLU A 90 3.85 -4.94 -6.26
C GLU A 90 3.07 -4.75 -4.95
N GLY A 91 1.87 -4.19 -5.04
CA GLY A 91 0.96 -3.95 -3.91
C GLY A 91 -0.31 -4.77 -4.01
N PHE A 92 -1.27 -4.26 -4.78
CA PHE A 92 -2.64 -4.77 -4.80
C PHE A 92 -2.76 -6.18 -5.39
N ASP A 93 -2.00 -6.52 -6.43
CA ASP A 93 -2.04 -7.86 -7.04
C ASP A 93 -1.43 -8.90 -6.09
N VAL A 94 -0.34 -8.54 -5.42
CA VAL A 94 0.27 -9.37 -4.37
C VAL A 94 -0.71 -9.57 -3.21
N ALA A 95 -1.35 -8.51 -2.75
CA ALA A 95 -2.33 -8.57 -1.67
C ALA A 95 -3.53 -9.47 -2.02
N ARG A 96 -4.09 -9.32 -3.23
CA ARG A 96 -5.18 -10.17 -3.73
C ARG A 96 -4.77 -11.65 -3.81
N TRP A 97 -3.55 -11.91 -4.27
CA TRP A 97 -3.03 -13.28 -4.37
C TRP A 97 -2.86 -13.93 -2.99
N LEU A 98 -2.32 -13.20 -2.01
CA LEU A 98 -2.15 -13.66 -0.64
C LEU A 98 -3.49 -13.81 0.09
N ALA A 99 -4.43 -12.88 -0.11
CA ALA A 99 -5.77 -12.96 0.48
C ALA A 99 -6.52 -14.23 0.05
N LYS A 100 -6.39 -14.64 -1.21
CA LYS A 100 -6.91 -15.95 -1.70
C LYS A 100 -6.30 -17.17 -0.96
N LYS A 101 -5.16 -16.99 -0.31
CA LYS A 101 -4.48 -18.03 0.50
C LYS A 101 -4.75 -17.89 2.01
N GLY A 102 -5.69 -17.04 2.39
CA GLY A 102 -6.11 -16.85 3.77
C GLY A 102 -5.26 -15.86 4.58
N VAL A 103 -4.39 -15.07 3.94
CA VAL A 103 -3.56 -14.05 4.59
C VAL A 103 -4.22 -12.69 4.50
N THR A 104 -4.40 -12.01 5.63
CA THR A 104 -4.86 -10.62 5.66
C THR A 104 -3.71 -9.69 5.24
N CYS A 105 -3.94 -8.81 4.26
CA CYS A 105 -2.89 -7.96 3.70
C CYS A 105 -3.20 -6.48 3.90
N PHE A 106 -2.14 -5.73 4.17
CA PHE A 106 -2.15 -4.28 4.36
C PHE A 106 -1.13 -3.67 3.41
N VAL A 107 -1.58 -3.09 2.30
CA VAL A 107 -0.67 -2.42 1.34
C VAL A 107 -0.40 -1.01 1.85
N LEU A 108 0.85 -0.73 2.16
CA LEU A 108 1.29 0.55 2.71
C LEU A 108 1.65 1.53 1.59
N LYS A 109 0.96 2.66 1.56
CA LYS A 109 1.48 3.87 0.92
C LYS A 109 2.35 4.60 1.95
N TYR A 110 3.66 4.58 1.78
CA TYR A 110 4.61 5.26 2.65
C TYR A 110 5.12 6.54 2.01
N ARG A 111 5.64 7.46 2.79
CA ARG A 111 6.17 8.75 2.30
C ARG A 111 7.29 8.57 1.30
N LEU A 112 7.28 9.41 0.28
CA LEU A 112 8.19 9.34 -0.86
C LEU A 112 8.95 10.64 -1.06
N VAL A 113 10.09 10.55 -1.72
CA VAL A 113 10.79 11.71 -2.25
C VAL A 113 9.88 12.39 -3.26
N ARG A 114 9.81 13.74 -3.18
CA ARG A 114 9.03 14.55 -4.12
C ARG A 114 9.51 14.36 -5.55
N MET A 115 8.57 14.12 -6.44
CA MET A 115 8.75 14.15 -7.89
C MET A 115 8.14 15.46 -8.42
N LEU A 116 8.82 16.05 -9.41
CA LEU A 116 8.49 17.39 -9.91
C LEU A 116 7.66 17.34 -11.21
N THR A 117 7.66 16.19 -11.87
CA THR A 117 6.94 15.98 -13.12
C THR A 117 5.80 14.97 -12.94
N ASP A 118 4.93 14.88 -13.92
CA ASP A 118 3.84 13.88 -14.00
C ASP A 118 4.30 12.51 -14.57
N ASP A 119 5.57 12.42 -14.96
CA ASP A 119 6.23 11.15 -15.32
C ASP A 119 7.43 10.87 -14.39
N PRO A 120 7.15 10.36 -13.18
CA PRO A 120 8.19 10.07 -12.20
C PRO A 120 9.17 9.00 -12.65
N VAL A 121 8.79 8.08 -13.55
CA VAL A 121 9.69 7.05 -14.08
C VAL A 121 10.75 7.67 -14.98
N ALA A 122 10.35 8.57 -15.88
CA ALA A 122 11.29 9.30 -16.73
C ALA A 122 12.16 10.27 -15.91
N GLU A 123 11.61 10.92 -14.88
CA GLU A 123 12.35 11.78 -13.97
C GLU A 123 13.43 11.01 -13.21
N MET A 124 13.08 9.85 -12.62
CA MET A 124 14.05 8.97 -11.95
C MET A 124 15.19 8.54 -12.87
N GLY A 125 14.88 8.23 -14.14
CA GLY A 125 15.90 7.84 -15.12
C GLY A 125 16.96 8.92 -15.38
N LYS A 126 16.60 10.20 -15.25
CA LYS A 126 17.51 11.34 -15.42
C LYS A 126 18.36 11.60 -14.17
N ASP A 127 17.78 11.41 -12.99
CA ASP A 127 18.37 11.77 -11.71
C ASP A 127 19.15 10.63 -11.05
N TRP A 128 19.01 9.41 -11.53
CA TRP A 128 19.60 8.22 -10.91
C TRP A 128 21.11 8.37 -10.70
N GLY A 129 21.54 8.15 -9.46
CA GLY A 129 22.96 8.22 -9.09
C GLY A 129 23.53 9.62 -8.92
N THR A 130 22.74 10.69 -9.09
CA THR A 130 23.23 12.06 -8.85
C THR A 130 23.34 12.39 -7.35
N PRO A 131 24.20 13.37 -6.98
CA PRO A 131 24.25 13.86 -5.60
C PRO A 131 22.91 14.38 -5.08
N ALA A 132 22.10 15.02 -5.95
CA ALA A 132 20.76 15.50 -5.60
C ALA A 132 19.81 14.35 -5.26
N PHE A 133 19.87 13.27 -6.04
CA PHE A 133 19.13 12.03 -5.76
C PHE A 133 19.49 11.47 -4.38
N ALA A 134 20.79 11.35 -4.10
CA ALA A 134 21.28 10.82 -2.84
C ALA A 134 20.88 11.68 -1.64
N GLU A 135 20.93 13.01 -1.77
CA GLU A 135 20.55 13.95 -0.72
C GLU A 135 19.05 13.90 -0.41
N ALA A 136 18.20 13.90 -1.44
CA ALA A 136 16.75 13.77 -1.27
C ALA A 136 16.38 12.43 -0.61
N SER A 137 17.03 11.35 -1.02
CA SER A 137 16.83 10.02 -0.47
C SER A 137 17.22 9.94 1.01
N ARG A 138 18.37 10.53 1.40
CA ARG A 138 18.81 10.57 2.82
C ARG A 138 17.80 11.24 3.74
N LYS A 139 17.06 12.25 3.25
CA LYS A 139 16.05 12.96 4.04
C LYS A 139 14.75 12.17 4.19
N VAL A 140 14.34 11.44 3.18
CA VAL A 140 13.01 10.82 3.10
C VAL A 140 13.02 9.36 3.53
N ILE A 141 14.05 8.57 3.21
CA ILE A 141 14.12 7.14 3.57
C ILE A 141 13.88 6.89 5.08
N PRO A 142 14.45 7.67 6.02
CA PRO A 142 14.14 7.48 7.44
C PRO A 142 12.67 7.64 7.78
N LEU A 143 11.95 8.54 7.09
CA LEU A 143 10.51 8.74 7.26
C LEU A 143 9.71 7.56 6.70
N SER A 144 10.10 7.05 5.53
CA SER A 144 9.49 5.85 4.93
C SER A 144 9.66 4.61 5.83
N ILE A 145 10.86 4.46 6.44
CA ILE A 145 11.12 3.38 7.42
C ILE A 145 10.24 3.54 8.66
N ALA A 146 10.07 4.77 9.15
CA ALA A 146 9.18 5.04 10.28
C ALA A 146 7.73 4.68 9.96
N ASP A 147 7.27 4.98 8.73
CA ASP A 147 5.94 4.58 8.26
C ASP A 147 5.77 3.06 8.25
N GLY A 148 6.77 2.31 7.76
CA GLY A 148 6.75 0.86 7.79
C GLY A 148 6.68 0.27 9.20
N ARG A 149 7.47 0.82 10.14
CA ARG A 149 7.42 0.42 11.56
C ARG A 149 6.07 0.72 12.19
N ASN A 150 5.54 1.91 11.94
CA ASN A 150 4.21 2.30 12.43
C ASN A 150 3.12 1.41 11.85
N ALA A 151 3.19 1.05 10.58
CA ALA A 151 2.25 0.14 9.93
C ALA A 151 2.21 -1.23 10.64
N VAL A 152 3.38 -1.83 10.91
CA VAL A 152 3.45 -3.10 11.64
C VAL A 152 2.89 -2.98 13.05
N SER A 153 3.24 -1.89 13.76
CA SER A 153 2.72 -1.63 15.11
C SER A 153 1.21 -1.41 15.09
N TRP A 154 0.71 -0.66 14.11
CA TRP A 154 -0.72 -0.41 13.94
C TRP A 154 -1.49 -1.73 13.73
N VAL A 155 -1.00 -2.58 12.81
CA VAL A 155 -1.61 -3.89 12.51
C VAL A 155 -1.65 -4.79 13.75
N ARG A 156 -0.57 -4.84 14.53
CA ARG A 156 -0.52 -5.61 15.79
C ARG A 156 -1.51 -5.11 16.82
N ASN A 157 -1.63 -3.79 16.98
CA ASN A 157 -2.55 -3.17 17.94
C ASN A 157 -4.01 -3.32 17.55
N HIS A 158 -4.33 -3.63 16.29
CA HIS A 158 -5.67 -3.83 15.76
C HIS A 158 -5.93 -5.30 15.36
N ALA A 159 -5.13 -6.23 15.90
CA ALA A 159 -5.18 -7.64 15.53
C ALA A 159 -6.58 -8.26 15.72
N ASP A 160 -7.26 -7.95 16.82
CA ASP A 160 -8.59 -8.44 17.12
C ASP A 160 -9.63 -8.00 16.09
N GLU A 161 -9.52 -6.75 15.60
CA GLU A 161 -10.44 -6.19 14.61
C GLU A 161 -10.42 -6.99 13.30
N PHE A 162 -9.24 -7.45 12.91
CA PHE A 162 -9.01 -8.20 11.67
C PHE A 162 -8.94 -9.71 11.87
N LYS A 163 -9.14 -10.20 13.11
CA LYS A 163 -9.05 -11.63 13.48
C LYS A 163 -7.73 -12.26 13.05
N ILE A 164 -6.63 -11.54 13.28
CA ILE A 164 -5.26 -11.98 13.02
C ILE A 164 -4.51 -12.22 14.34
N ASP A 165 -3.46 -13.03 14.27
CA ASP A 165 -2.56 -13.26 15.39
C ASP A 165 -1.48 -12.15 15.39
N PRO A 166 -1.34 -11.34 16.46
CA PRO A 166 -0.35 -10.25 16.53
C PRO A 166 1.10 -10.75 16.44
N GLU A 167 1.36 -12.03 16.75
CA GLU A 167 2.69 -12.65 16.62
C GLU A 167 2.96 -13.16 15.18
N ARG A 168 1.94 -13.15 14.32
CA ARG A 168 2.02 -13.61 12.92
C ARG A 168 1.84 -12.47 11.93
N VAL A 169 2.48 -11.34 12.21
CA VAL A 169 2.50 -10.15 11.36
C VAL A 169 3.85 -10.03 10.68
N GLY A 170 3.89 -10.22 9.37
CA GLY A 170 5.08 -10.03 8.53
C GLY A 170 5.10 -8.66 7.86
N ILE A 171 6.25 -8.31 7.28
CA ILE A 171 6.43 -7.17 6.38
C ILE A 171 7.25 -7.63 5.17
N MET A 172 6.90 -7.14 3.99
CA MET A 172 7.61 -7.43 2.75
C MET A 172 7.61 -6.20 1.83
N GLY A 173 8.57 -6.17 0.87
CA GLY A 173 8.69 -5.15 -0.16
C GLY A 173 9.92 -5.35 -0.99
#